data_e34799a8df9eebbf628ca28ccbdffde9
#
_entry.id   e34799a8df9eebbf628ca28ccbdffde9
#
_cell.length_a   1.000
_cell.length_b   1.000
_cell.length_c   1.000
_cell.angle_alpha   90.00
_cell.angle_beta   90.00
_cell.angle_gamma   90.00
#
_symmetry.space_group_name_H-M   'P 1'
#
loop_
_entity.id
_entity.type
_entity.pdbx_description
1 polymer ?
#
loop_
_entity_poly.entity_id
_entity_poly.type
_entity_poly.pdbx_seq_one_letter_code
_entity_poly.pdbx_strand_id
1 'polypeptide(L)'
;MRRWIWIAIIVVIGAAAIAMLGDIRQLVARLGGFRWPAFVAALGLALGNYAIRFARWSMYLRRQSVRVPVGSSALVFVAGLSLSITPGKLGELIKSYLLHELHDVPATRTAPVVVAERVTDLMALLLLAVIGVAVYGIAQQLVLAAAGLIAAGLVLLAWPRPTRALIDLATRAARLRRFRTPLHDMYDGLAALCRPATLITATALAVPAWACECVGFALIVNGFPGEHIALGLAMVIYAATTIAGALSFLPGGLGVTDGAMAMWLVHGAARVDGSSAVDATLLTRLATLWFAVGLGLICLAVARRRVRLLGRGALRA
;
A
#
# COMPACT_ATOMS: atom_id res chain seq x y z
N MET A 1 4.02 9.16 -23.23
CA MET A 1 3.41 8.67 -21.97
C MET A 1 4.33 8.85 -20.75
N ARG A 2 5.60 8.43 -20.79
CA ARG A 2 6.53 8.47 -19.63
C ARG A 2 6.78 9.88 -19.05
N ARG A 3 6.85 10.94 -19.88
CA ARG A 3 7.02 12.34 -19.44
C ARG A 3 5.78 12.89 -18.71
N TRP A 4 4.57 12.57 -19.18
CA TRP A 4 3.32 13.06 -18.60
C TRP A 4 3.04 12.49 -17.22
N ILE A 5 3.45 11.23 -16.96
CA ILE A 5 3.33 10.62 -15.62
C ILE A 5 4.23 11.35 -14.62
N TRP A 6 5.48 11.68 -15.02
CA TRP A 6 6.40 12.44 -14.17
C TRP A 6 5.91 13.87 -13.93
N ILE A 7 5.35 14.51 -14.95
CA ILE A 7 4.75 15.85 -14.83
C ILE A 7 3.54 15.80 -13.88
N ALA A 8 2.64 14.81 -14.02
CA ALA A 8 1.51 14.65 -13.12
C ALA A 8 1.96 14.41 -11.65
N ILE A 9 2.98 13.57 -11.45
CA ILE A 9 3.55 13.33 -10.11
C ILE A 9 4.17 14.63 -9.55
N ILE A 10 4.93 15.37 -10.35
CA ILE A 10 5.55 16.65 -9.94
C ILE A 10 4.47 17.70 -9.64
N VAL A 11 3.43 17.80 -10.46
CA VAL A 11 2.30 18.72 -10.25
C VAL A 11 1.53 18.36 -8.98
N VAL A 12 1.27 17.09 -8.73
CA VAL A 12 0.57 16.63 -7.50
C VAL A 12 1.45 16.86 -6.27
N ILE A 13 2.74 16.58 -6.35
CA ILE A 13 3.69 16.87 -5.26
C ILE A 13 3.81 18.39 -5.06
N GLY A 14 3.89 19.16 -6.14
CA GLY A 14 3.96 20.61 -6.10
C GLY A 14 2.69 21.24 -5.54
N ALA A 15 1.51 20.76 -5.93
CA ALA A 15 0.23 21.23 -5.39
C ALA A 15 0.07 20.88 -3.90
N ALA A 16 0.48 19.68 -3.50
CA ALA A 16 0.52 19.28 -2.09
C ALA A 16 1.51 20.15 -1.28
N ALA A 17 2.69 20.43 -1.84
CA ALA A 17 3.67 21.32 -1.22
C ALA A 17 3.15 22.76 -1.12
N ILE A 18 2.48 23.29 -2.16
CA ILE A 18 1.90 24.63 -2.17
C ILE A 18 0.74 24.75 -1.16
N ALA A 19 -0.12 23.74 -1.07
CA ALA A 19 -1.15 23.67 -0.05
C ALA A 19 -0.57 23.65 1.39
N MET A 20 0.61 23.05 1.56
CA MET A 20 1.39 23.10 2.81
C MET A 20 2.03 24.46 3.09
N LEU A 21 2.35 25.25 2.05
CA LEU A 21 3.04 26.52 2.18
C LEU A 21 2.14 27.67 2.69
N GLY A 22 0.81 27.52 2.67
CA GLY A 22 -0.15 28.58 3.02
C GLY A 22 -0.02 29.13 4.45
N ASP A 23 0.56 28.35 5.39
CA ASP A 23 0.63 28.74 6.80
C ASP A 23 1.84 28.15 7.56
N ILE A 24 3.01 28.16 6.92
CA ILE A 24 4.25 27.56 7.49
C ILE A 24 4.57 28.12 8.89
N ARG A 25 4.31 29.41 9.15
CA ARG A 25 4.61 30.01 10.46
C ARG A 25 3.74 29.41 11.56
N GLN A 26 2.45 29.20 11.28
CA GLN A 26 1.53 28.58 12.24
C GLN A 26 1.82 27.08 12.40
N LEU A 27 2.13 26.39 11.30
CA LEU A 27 2.57 24.99 11.35
C LEU A 27 3.81 24.83 12.23
N VAL A 28 4.86 25.64 12.03
CA VAL A 28 6.08 25.61 12.84
C VAL A 28 5.78 25.92 14.31
N ALA A 29 4.92 26.90 14.61
CA ALA A 29 4.52 27.22 15.98
C ALA A 29 3.79 26.03 16.66
N ARG A 30 2.87 25.36 15.95
CA ARG A 30 2.13 24.19 16.48
C ARG A 30 3.05 22.97 16.65
N LEU A 31 3.98 22.75 15.73
CA LEU A 31 4.97 21.68 15.84
C LEU A 31 5.97 21.91 16.99
N GLY A 32 6.13 23.15 17.46
CA GLY A 32 6.92 23.45 18.65
C GLY A 32 6.36 22.80 19.94
N GLY A 33 5.03 22.61 20.03
CA GLY A 33 4.37 21.92 21.14
C GLY A 33 4.17 20.40 20.92
N PHE A 34 4.46 19.89 19.74
CA PHE A 34 4.25 18.48 19.39
C PHE A 34 5.28 17.56 20.06
N ARG A 35 4.84 16.42 20.58
CA ARG A 35 5.69 15.41 21.20
C ARG A 35 6.44 14.57 20.15
N TRP A 36 7.59 15.01 19.69
CA TRP A 36 8.41 14.37 18.67
C TRP A 36 8.75 12.89 18.91
N PRO A 37 8.90 12.37 20.16
CA PRO A 37 9.03 10.93 20.39
C PRO A 37 7.87 10.11 19.83
N ALA A 38 6.65 10.66 19.75
CA ALA A 38 5.51 10.00 19.13
C ALA A 38 5.71 9.80 17.62
N PHE A 39 6.29 10.78 16.92
CA PHE A 39 6.62 10.67 15.50
C PHE A 39 7.73 9.63 15.26
N VAL A 40 8.79 9.64 16.10
CA VAL A 40 9.86 8.64 16.01
C VAL A 40 9.32 7.23 16.27
N ALA A 41 8.42 7.06 17.24
CA ALA A 41 7.75 5.79 17.47
C ALA A 41 6.90 5.36 16.27
N ALA A 42 6.18 6.29 15.61
CA ALA A 42 5.42 6.02 14.39
C ALA A 42 6.32 5.57 13.23
N LEU A 43 7.51 6.17 13.06
CA LEU A 43 8.51 5.69 12.09
C LEU A 43 9.01 4.28 12.43
N GLY A 44 9.25 3.98 13.71
CA GLY A 44 9.60 2.62 14.15
C GLY A 44 8.51 1.61 13.84
N LEU A 45 7.24 1.96 14.06
CA LEU A 45 6.08 1.14 13.70
C LEU A 45 5.95 0.95 12.18
N ALA A 46 6.24 1.98 11.38
CA ALA A 46 6.29 1.86 9.93
C ALA A 46 7.36 0.86 9.47
N LEU A 47 8.54 0.87 10.08
CA LEU A 47 9.57 -0.16 9.83
C LEU A 47 9.09 -1.56 10.25
N GLY A 48 8.40 -1.69 11.38
CA GLY A 48 7.75 -2.92 11.80
C GLY A 48 6.73 -3.43 10.77
N ASN A 49 5.88 -2.53 10.24
CA ASN A 49 4.97 -2.83 9.13
C ASN A 49 5.74 -3.39 7.92
N TYR A 50 6.83 -2.74 7.50
CA TYR A 50 7.60 -3.21 6.33
C TYR A 50 8.25 -4.58 6.59
N ALA A 51 8.74 -4.84 7.80
CA ALA A 51 9.32 -6.13 8.17
C ALA A 51 8.27 -7.26 8.11
N ILE A 52 7.07 -7.06 8.66
CA ILE A 52 5.98 -8.04 8.60
C ILE A 52 5.51 -8.25 7.16
N ARG A 53 5.37 -7.18 6.38
CA ARG A 53 5.01 -7.27 4.96
C ARG A 53 6.09 -7.98 4.14
N PHE A 54 7.37 -7.79 4.47
CA PHE A 54 8.45 -8.55 3.85
C PHE A 54 8.41 -10.05 4.20
N ALA A 55 8.05 -10.41 5.44
CA ALA A 55 7.84 -11.81 5.81
C ALA A 55 6.71 -12.45 4.99
N ARG A 56 5.58 -11.73 4.81
CA ARG A 56 4.45 -12.16 3.95
C ARG A 56 4.88 -12.29 2.48
N TRP A 57 5.61 -11.31 1.94
CA TRP A 57 6.19 -11.36 0.60
C TRP A 57 7.07 -12.61 0.42
N SER A 58 7.96 -12.87 1.38
CA SER A 58 8.85 -14.04 1.36
C SER A 58 8.07 -15.36 1.42
N MET A 59 6.98 -15.41 2.19
CA MET A 59 6.07 -16.55 2.22
C MET A 59 5.42 -16.78 0.84
N TYR A 60 4.94 -15.75 0.18
CA TYR A 60 4.34 -15.84 -1.14
C TYR A 60 5.35 -16.31 -2.21
N LEU A 61 6.57 -15.78 -2.20
CA LEU A 61 7.62 -16.23 -3.12
C LEU A 61 7.92 -17.73 -2.97
N ARG A 62 7.98 -18.23 -1.73
CA ARG A 62 8.17 -19.68 -1.46
C ARG A 62 7.00 -20.50 -2.00
N ARG A 63 5.76 -20.01 -1.87
CA ARG A 63 4.56 -20.69 -2.42
C ARG A 63 4.58 -20.75 -3.95
N GLN A 64 5.19 -19.78 -4.61
CA GLN A 64 5.41 -19.75 -6.07
C GLN A 64 6.71 -20.47 -6.47
N SER A 65 7.37 -21.20 -5.55
CA SER A 65 8.64 -21.89 -5.82
C SER A 65 9.75 -20.95 -6.32
N VAL A 66 9.69 -19.68 -5.94
CA VAL A 66 10.71 -18.68 -6.27
C VAL A 66 11.74 -18.66 -5.15
N ARG A 67 12.99 -19.00 -5.50
CA ARG A 67 14.13 -19.01 -4.57
C ARG A 67 15.12 -17.94 -4.99
N VAL A 68 15.23 -16.90 -4.16
CA VAL A 68 16.20 -15.80 -4.35
C VAL A 68 16.88 -15.50 -3.01
N PRO A 69 18.13 -15.02 -3.00
CA PRO A 69 18.82 -14.63 -1.78
C PRO A 69 18.01 -13.59 -0.99
N VAL A 70 17.91 -13.77 0.33
CA VAL A 70 17.08 -12.93 1.21
C VAL A 70 17.42 -11.44 1.07
N GLY A 71 18.72 -11.09 1.03
CA GLY A 71 19.15 -9.71 0.88
C GLY A 71 18.75 -9.08 -0.45
N SER A 72 18.76 -9.86 -1.55
CA SER A 72 18.28 -9.39 -2.85
C SER A 72 16.76 -9.25 -2.87
N SER A 73 16.04 -10.20 -2.28
CA SER A 73 14.59 -10.15 -2.11
C SER A 73 14.16 -8.94 -1.27
N ALA A 74 14.85 -8.64 -0.17
CA ALA A 74 14.61 -7.48 0.67
C ALA A 74 14.85 -6.16 -0.10
N LEU A 75 15.96 -6.07 -0.83
CA LEU A 75 16.25 -4.91 -1.68
C LEU A 75 15.14 -4.66 -2.71
N VAL A 76 14.67 -5.73 -3.39
CA VAL A 76 13.59 -5.65 -4.38
C VAL A 76 12.26 -5.26 -3.73
N PHE A 77 11.94 -5.86 -2.56
CA PHE A 77 10.73 -5.56 -1.82
C PHE A 77 10.67 -4.07 -1.42
N VAL A 78 11.73 -3.56 -0.79
CA VAL A 78 11.80 -2.15 -0.38
C VAL A 78 11.84 -1.23 -1.60
N ALA A 79 12.57 -1.58 -2.66
CA ALA A 79 12.55 -0.82 -3.92
C ALA A 79 11.12 -0.70 -4.49
N GLY A 80 10.28 -1.72 -4.33
CA GLY A 80 8.87 -1.69 -4.72
C GLY A 80 8.06 -0.60 -4.01
N LEU A 81 8.40 -0.27 -2.77
CA LEU A 81 7.72 0.79 -2.00
C LEU A 81 7.87 2.18 -2.64
N SER A 82 8.91 2.41 -3.45
CA SER A 82 9.12 3.68 -4.16
C SER A 82 7.94 4.08 -5.06
N LEU A 83 7.19 3.11 -5.55
CA LEU A 83 6.06 3.31 -6.46
C LEU A 83 4.70 3.04 -5.79
N SER A 84 4.64 2.99 -4.45
CA SER A 84 3.38 2.87 -3.69
C SER A 84 2.43 4.06 -3.90
N ILE A 85 2.95 5.19 -4.36
CA ILE A 85 2.15 6.36 -4.72
C ILE A 85 1.39 6.20 -6.05
N THR A 86 1.69 5.20 -6.87
CA THR A 86 1.00 5.02 -8.15
C THR A 86 -0.46 4.60 -7.97
N PRO A 87 -1.37 4.97 -8.92
CA PRO A 87 -2.77 4.56 -8.87
C PRO A 87 -2.93 3.06 -8.64
N GLY A 88 -3.76 2.67 -7.66
CA GLY A 88 -3.96 1.26 -7.28
C GLY A 88 -2.68 0.55 -6.83
N LYS A 89 -1.60 1.30 -6.52
CA LYS A 89 -0.25 0.75 -6.22
C LYS A 89 0.30 -0.17 -7.31
N LEU A 90 -0.16 -0.02 -8.56
CA LEU A 90 0.29 -0.83 -9.70
C LEU A 90 1.80 -0.71 -9.97
N GLY A 91 2.41 0.40 -9.56
CA GLY A 91 3.85 0.58 -9.67
C GLY A 91 4.66 -0.43 -8.84
N GLU A 92 4.07 -1.05 -7.82
CA GLU A 92 4.74 -2.12 -7.08
C GLU A 92 5.03 -3.37 -7.93
N LEU A 93 4.44 -3.51 -9.13
CA LEU A 93 4.85 -4.51 -10.12
C LEU A 93 6.32 -4.39 -10.55
N ILE A 94 6.97 -3.27 -10.26
CA ILE A 94 8.42 -3.12 -10.43
C ILE A 94 9.19 -4.20 -9.65
N LYS A 95 8.63 -4.76 -8.57
CA LYS A 95 9.23 -5.91 -7.85
C LYS A 95 9.41 -7.11 -8.78
N SER A 96 8.40 -7.41 -9.60
CA SER A 96 8.45 -8.51 -10.57
C SER A 96 9.48 -8.24 -11.68
N TYR A 97 9.53 -7.00 -12.16
CA TYR A 97 10.54 -6.57 -13.14
C TYR A 97 11.96 -6.70 -12.57
N LEU A 98 12.21 -6.23 -11.35
CA LEU A 98 13.53 -6.29 -10.73
C LEU A 98 13.95 -7.74 -10.42
N LEU A 99 13.02 -8.62 -10.03
CA LEU A 99 13.33 -10.05 -9.84
C LEU A 99 13.68 -10.73 -11.17
N HIS A 100 13.03 -10.34 -12.26
CA HIS A 100 13.38 -10.82 -13.59
C HIS A 100 14.77 -10.37 -13.99
N GLU A 101 15.08 -9.08 -13.89
CA GLU A 101 16.38 -8.53 -14.29
C GLU A 101 17.57 -9.02 -13.44
N LEU A 102 17.34 -9.31 -12.16
CA LEU A 102 18.42 -9.70 -11.24
C LEU A 102 18.58 -11.22 -11.09
N HIS A 103 17.55 -12.00 -11.36
CA HIS A 103 17.51 -13.43 -11.04
C HIS A 103 16.79 -14.29 -12.09
N ASP A 104 16.47 -13.75 -13.27
CA ASP A 104 15.75 -14.44 -14.36
C ASP A 104 14.41 -15.07 -13.93
N VAL A 105 13.78 -14.54 -12.85
CA VAL A 105 12.48 -15.03 -12.39
C VAL A 105 11.37 -14.53 -13.29
N PRO A 106 10.55 -15.40 -13.90
CA PRO A 106 9.46 -14.96 -14.77
C PRO A 106 8.46 -14.06 -14.04
N ALA A 107 8.12 -12.92 -14.65
CA ALA A 107 7.16 -11.97 -14.07
C ALA A 107 5.78 -12.60 -13.84
N THR A 108 5.38 -13.59 -14.64
CA THR A 108 4.14 -14.35 -14.48
C THR A 108 4.05 -15.10 -13.16
N ARG A 109 5.18 -15.45 -12.52
CA ARG A 109 5.21 -16.05 -11.18
C ARG A 109 5.17 -15.01 -10.05
N THR A 110 5.69 -13.82 -10.27
CA THR A 110 5.85 -12.81 -9.21
C THR A 110 4.81 -11.72 -9.24
N ALA A 111 4.23 -11.39 -10.39
CA ALA A 111 3.14 -10.44 -10.50
C ALA A 111 1.88 -10.87 -9.71
N PRO A 112 1.46 -12.17 -9.71
CA PRO A 112 0.37 -12.64 -8.86
C PRO A 112 0.61 -12.38 -7.37
N VAL A 113 1.87 -12.40 -6.90
CA VAL A 113 2.22 -12.09 -5.51
C VAL A 113 1.84 -10.66 -5.16
N VAL A 114 2.16 -9.70 -6.06
CA VAL A 114 1.82 -8.29 -5.84
C VAL A 114 0.31 -8.07 -5.74
N VAL A 115 -0.47 -8.78 -6.57
CA VAL A 115 -1.95 -8.73 -6.52
C VAL A 115 -2.47 -9.37 -5.23
N ALA A 116 -1.95 -10.55 -4.85
CA ALA A 116 -2.34 -11.23 -3.60
C ALA A 116 -2.04 -10.38 -2.36
N GLU A 117 -0.94 -9.61 -2.36
CA GLU A 117 -0.67 -8.62 -1.32
C GLU A 117 -1.79 -7.57 -1.22
N ARG A 118 -2.31 -7.07 -2.36
CA ARG A 118 -3.42 -6.09 -2.35
C ARG A 118 -4.70 -6.67 -1.80
N VAL A 119 -5.05 -7.89 -2.17
CA VAL A 119 -6.23 -8.59 -1.64
C VAL A 119 -6.14 -8.72 -0.12
N THR A 120 -5.01 -9.22 0.40
CA THR A 120 -4.83 -9.41 1.84
C THR A 120 -4.64 -8.11 2.61
N ASP A 121 -4.11 -7.05 2.00
CA ASP A 121 -4.08 -5.71 2.59
C ASP A 121 -5.50 -5.15 2.79
N LEU A 122 -6.36 -5.27 1.75
CA LEU A 122 -7.76 -4.85 1.85
C LEU A 122 -8.54 -5.68 2.87
N MET A 123 -8.31 -6.99 2.92
CA MET A 123 -8.92 -7.86 3.95
C MET A 123 -8.50 -7.45 5.36
N ALA A 124 -7.22 -7.16 5.58
CA ALA A 124 -6.73 -6.73 6.88
C ALA A 124 -7.32 -5.38 7.31
N LEU A 125 -7.33 -4.40 6.39
CA LEU A 125 -7.95 -3.10 6.65
C LEU A 125 -9.46 -3.23 6.90
N LEU A 126 -10.15 -4.11 6.18
CA LEU A 126 -11.56 -4.39 6.41
C LEU A 126 -11.80 -4.96 7.81
N LEU A 127 -10.99 -5.94 8.24
CA LEU A 127 -11.08 -6.50 9.59
C LEU A 127 -10.86 -5.44 10.67
N LEU A 128 -9.87 -4.55 10.49
CA LEU A 128 -9.60 -3.45 11.40
C LEU A 128 -10.74 -2.42 11.40
N ALA A 129 -11.37 -2.16 10.25
CA ALA A 129 -12.50 -1.25 10.15
C ALA A 129 -13.79 -1.80 10.76
N VAL A 130 -14.05 -3.10 10.60
CA VAL A 130 -15.26 -3.77 11.16
C VAL A 130 -15.36 -3.61 12.68
N ILE A 131 -14.23 -3.71 13.39
CA ILE A 131 -14.20 -3.51 14.86
C ILE A 131 -14.77 -2.13 15.21
N GLY A 132 -14.48 -1.13 14.43
CA GLY A 132 -14.94 0.20 14.72
C GLY A 132 -16.32 0.54 14.19
N VAL A 133 -16.79 -0.08 13.11
CA VAL A 133 -18.18 0.01 12.70
C VAL A 133 -19.08 -0.50 13.83
N ALA A 134 -18.69 -1.62 14.45
CA ALA A 134 -19.45 -2.21 15.57
C ALA A 134 -19.48 -1.32 16.81
N VAL A 135 -18.39 -0.55 17.08
CA VAL A 135 -18.28 0.28 18.29
C VAL A 135 -18.73 1.72 18.07
N TYR A 136 -18.41 2.31 16.91
CA TYR A 136 -18.60 3.74 16.65
C TYR A 136 -19.66 4.06 15.60
N GLY A 137 -20.22 3.06 14.91
CA GLY A 137 -21.27 3.25 13.89
C GLY A 137 -20.83 4.00 12.62
N ILE A 138 -19.52 4.23 12.42
CA ILE A 138 -18.98 5.00 11.30
C ILE A 138 -18.51 4.10 10.15
N ALA A 139 -18.52 4.62 8.92
CA ALA A 139 -18.02 3.95 7.71
C ALA A 139 -18.76 2.66 7.30
N GLN A 140 -19.93 2.36 7.81
CA GLN A 140 -20.66 1.11 7.52
C GLN A 140 -20.82 0.85 6.02
N GLN A 141 -21.27 1.83 5.25
CA GLN A 141 -21.46 1.69 3.79
C GLN A 141 -20.15 1.40 3.07
N LEU A 142 -19.06 2.07 3.44
CA LEU A 142 -17.74 1.85 2.87
C LEU A 142 -17.21 0.43 3.17
N VAL A 143 -17.40 -0.02 4.42
CA VAL A 143 -17.00 -1.36 4.85
C VAL A 143 -17.80 -2.43 4.10
N LEU A 144 -19.12 -2.25 3.94
CA LEU A 144 -19.96 -3.17 3.17
C LEU A 144 -19.58 -3.18 1.69
N ALA A 145 -19.32 -2.02 1.08
CA ALA A 145 -18.86 -1.94 -0.31
C ALA A 145 -17.51 -2.64 -0.51
N ALA A 146 -16.54 -2.40 0.39
CA ALA A 146 -15.24 -3.05 0.35
C ALA A 146 -15.35 -4.58 0.55
N ALA A 147 -16.20 -5.02 1.49
CA ALA A 147 -16.47 -6.44 1.72
C ALA A 147 -17.08 -7.10 0.48
N GLY A 148 -18.06 -6.45 -0.14
CA GLY A 148 -18.69 -6.91 -1.38
C GLY A 148 -17.68 -7.04 -2.53
N LEU A 149 -16.81 -6.05 -2.71
CA LEU A 149 -15.76 -6.07 -3.72
C LEU A 149 -14.76 -7.21 -3.50
N ILE A 150 -14.31 -7.40 -2.26
CA ILE A 150 -13.40 -8.50 -1.90
C ILE A 150 -14.09 -9.85 -2.13
N ALA A 151 -15.34 -10.01 -1.67
CA ALA A 151 -16.10 -11.23 -1.87
C ALA A 151 -16.28 -11.56 -3.35
N ALA A 152 -16.67 -10.58 -4.18
CA ALA A 152 -16.78 -10.74 -5.63
C ALA A 152 -15.44 -11.17 -6.26
N GLY A 153 -14.34 -10.54 -5.88
CA GLY A 153 -13.00 -10.91 -6.35
C GLY A 153 -12.61 -12.33 -5.96
N LEU A 154 -12.89 -12.74 -4.72
CA LEU A 154 -12.61 -14.10 -4.24
C LEU A 154 -13.50 -15.14 -4.94
N VAL A 155 -14.78 -14.83 -5.20
CA VAL A 155 -15.68 -15.69 -5.98
C VAL A 155 -15.15 -15.89 -7.39
N LEU A 156 -14.73 -14.83 -8.08
CA LEU A 156 -14.11 -14.93 -9.41
C LEU A 156 -12.83 -15.78 -9.39
N LEU A 157 -12.00 -15.64 -8.35
CA LEU A 157 -10.80 -16.46 -8.19
C LEU A 157 -11.13 -17.93 -7.91
N ALA A 158 -12.18 -18.19 -7.14
CA ALA A 158 -12.62 -19.55 -6.81
C ALA A 158 -13.37 -20.24 -7.97
N TRP A 159 -13.78 -19.50 -8.99
CA TRP A 159 -14.57 -20.01 -10.10
C TRP A 159 -13.81 -19.95 -11.44
N PRO A 160 -13.03 -21.01 -11.78
CA PRO A 160 -12.12 -20.98 -12.93
C PRO A 160 -12.82 -20.82 -14.28
N ARG A 161 -14.00 -21.45 -14.45
CA ARG A 161 -14.68 -21.46 -15.75
C ARG A 161 -15.06 -20.06 -16.23
N PRO A 162 -15.85 -19.24 -15.49
CA PRO A 162 -16.22 -17.91 -15.95
C PRO A 162 -15.00 -16.97 -16.04
N THR A 163 -14.04 -17.06 -15.11
CA THR A 163 -12.86 -16.17 -15.13
C THR A 163 -11.98 -16.43 -16.35
N ARG A 164 -11.73 -17.69 -16.69
CA ARG A 164 -11.00 -18.04 -17.92
C ARG A 164 -11.77 -17.64 -19.18
N ALA A 165 -13.10 -17.80 -19.19
CA ALA A 165 -13.94 -17.33 -20.30
C ALA A 165 -13.88 -15.80 -20.47
N LEU A 166 -13.84 -15.04 -19.38
CA LEU A 166 -13.65 -13.59 -19.41
C LEU A 166 -12.26 -13.20 -19.95
N ILE A 167 -11.19 -13.90 -19.53
CA ILE A 167 -9.84 -13.70 -20.07
C ILE A 167 -9.84 -13.98 -21.58
N ASP A 168 -10.43 -15.08 -22.00
CA ASP A 168 -10.53 -15.46 -23.41
C ASP A 168 -11.33 -14.45 -24.23
N LEU A 169 -12.44 -13.94 -23.68
CA LEU A 169 -13.25 -12.90 -24.30
C LEU A 169 -12.45 -11.58 -24.42
N ALA A 170 -11.79 -11.14 -23.35
CA ALA A 170 -11.00 -9.91 -23.33
C ALA A 170 -9.80 -9.98 -24.30
N THR A 171 -9.27 -11.19 -24.55
CA THR A 171 -8.09 -11.41 -25.42
C THR A 171 -8.46 -11.86 -26.84
N ARG A 172 -9.73 -11.80 -27.24
CA ARG A 172 -10.18 -12.15 -28.62
C ARG A 172 -9.60 -11.23 -29.69
N ALA A 173 -9.45 -9.94 -29.38
CA ALA A 173 -8.86 -8.99 -30.31
C ALA A 173 -7.40 -9.36 -30.65
N ALA A 174 -7.04 -9.31 -31.94
CA ALA A 174 -5.72 -9.74 -32.44
C ALA A 174 -4.54 -9.07 -31.70
N ARG A 175 -4.69 -7.78 -31.33
CA ARG A 175 -3.68 -7.02 -30.56
C ARG A 175 -3.51 -7.51 -29.13
N LEU A 176 -4.54 -8.10 -28.53
CA LEU A 176 -4.55 -8.57 -27.14
C LEU A 176 -4.27 -10.07 -27.01
N ARG A 177 -4.33 -10.82 -28.12
CA ARG A 177 -4.13 -12.27 -28.15
C ARG A 177 -2.79 -12.72 -27.56
N ARG A 178 -1.75 -11.91 -27.70
CA ARG A 178 -0.42 -12.15 -27.12
C ARG A 178 -0.43 -12.21 -25.57
N PHE A 179 -1.42 -11.60 -24.92
CA PHE A 179 -1.55 -11.56 -23.47
C PHE A 179 -2.39 -12.72 -22.90
N ARG A 180 -3.00 -13.56 -23.76
CA ARG A 180 -3.89 -14.65 -23.32
C ARG A 180 -3.18 -15.62 -22.37
N THR A 181 -2.08 -16.23 -22.79
CA THR A 181 -1.31 -17.17 -21.97
C THR A 181 -0.77 -16.49 -20.70
N PRO A 182 -0.09 -15.33 -20.74
CA PRO A 182 0.34 -14.65 -19.55
C PRO A 182 -0.76 -14.33 -18.54
N LEU A 183 -1.98 -13.99 -19.01
CA LEU A 183 -3.12 -13.73 -18.13
C LEU A 183 -3.67 -15.00 -17.48
N HIS A 184 -3.70 -16.14 -18.20
CA HIS A 184 -4.05 -17.43 -17.61
C HIS A 184 -3.01 -17.83 -16.54
N ASP A 185 -1.71 -17.72 -16.83
CA ASP A 185 -0.64 -18.02 -15.86
C ASP A 185 -0.74 -17.15 -14.61
N MET A 186 -1.01 -15.85 -14.80
CA MET A 186 -1.24 -14.91 -13.69
C MET A 186 -2.48 -15.28 -12.87
N TYR A 187 -3.57 -15.68 -13.52
CA TYR A 187 -4.78 -16.14 -12.83
C TYR A 187 -4.48 -17.39 -12.00
N ASP A 188 -3.85 -18.39 -12.59
CA ASP A 188 -3.55 -19.66 -11.92
C ASP A 188 -2.60 -19.42 -10.72
N GLY A 189 -1.59 -18.56 -10.90
CA GLY A 189 -0.70 -18.14 -9.83
C GLY A 189 -1.43 -17.43 -8.69
N LEU A 190 -2.34 -16.51 -9.02
CA LEU A 190 -3.14 -15.77 -8.03
C LEU A 190 -4.12 -16.67 -7.30
N ALA A 191 -4.83 -17.55 -8.02
CA ALA A 191 -5.75 -18.52 -7.44
C ALA A 191 -5.04 -19.47 -6.46
N ALA A 192 -3.82 -19.88 -6.78
CA ALA A 192 -3.00 -20.70 -5.88
C ALA A 192 -2.60 -19.95 -4.59
N LEU A 193 -2.30 -18.64 -4.69
CA LEU A 193 -1.97 -17.79 -3.54
C LEU A 193 -3.17 -17.41 -2.69
N CYS A 194 -4.38 -17.39 -3.26
CA CYS A 194 -5.63 -17.09 -2.57
C CYS A 194 -6.35 -18.34 -2.04
N ARG A 195 -5.70 -19.52 -2.04
CA ARG A 195 -6.25 -20.70 -1.35
C ARG A 195 -6.47 -20.42 0.13
N PRO A 196 -7.52 -20.98 0.76
CA PRO A 196 -7.94 -20.61 2.12
C PRO A 196 -6.79 -20.59 3.14
N ALA A 197 -5.97 -21.62 3.21
CA ALA A 197 -4.85 -21.70 4.15
C ALA A 197 -3.81 -20.59 3.93
N THR A 198 -3.47 -20.28 2.67
CA THR A 198 -2.52 -19.21 2.35
C THR A 198 -3.13 -17.84 2.60
N LEU A 199 -4.40 -17.66 2.21
CA LEU A 199 -5.14 -16.42 2.39
C LEU A 199 -5.28 -16.06 3.89
N ILE A 200 -5.67 -17.03 4.72
CA ILE A 200 -5.77 -16.84 6.18
C ILE A 200 -4.41 -16.46 6.77
N THR A 201 -3.35 -17.21 6.45
CA THR A 201 -2.01 -16.92 6.98
C THR A 201 -1.50 -15.56 6.54
N ALA A 202 -1.71 -15.21 5.27
CA ALA A 202 -1.28 -13.92 4.73
C ALA A 202 -2.07 -12.75 5.33
N THR A 203 -3.39 -12.92 5.54
CA THR A 203 -4.22 -11.92 6.20
C THR A 203 -3.85 -11.79 7.68
N ALA A 204 -3.56 -12.90 8.37
CA ALA A 204 -3.09 -12.90 9.75
C ALA A 204 -1.75 -12.13 9.91
N LEU A 205 -0.87 -12.16 8.90
CA LEU A 205 0.33 -11.32 8.86
C LEU A 205 -0.01 -9.86 8.48
N ALA A 206 -1.00 -9.65 7.62
CA ALA A 206 -1.36 -8.29 7.19
C ALA A 206 -2.02 -7.48 8.31
N VAL A 207 -2.83 -8.09 9.17
CA VAL A 207 -3.51 -7.40 10.27
C VAL A 207 -2.52 -6.69 11.21
N PRO A 208 -1.52 -7.35 11.82
CA PRO A 208 -0.56 -6.66 12.68
C PRO A 208 0.29 -5.64 11.90
N ALA A 209 0.59 -5.88 10.62
CA ALA A 209 1.29 -4.89 9.81
C ALA A 209 0.49 -3.58 9.69
N TRP A 210 -0.80 -3.65 9.35
CA TRP A 210 -1.65 -2.47 9.28
C TRP A 210 -1.98 -1.89 10.66
N ALA A 211 -2.06 -2.72 11.70
CA ALA A 211 -2.22 -2.25 13.07
C ALA A 211 -1.03 -1.37 13.51
N CYS A 212 0.19 -1.67 13.09
CA CYS A 212 1.35 -0.78 13.34
C CYS A 212 1.10 0.64 12.81
N GLU A 213 0.55 0.79 11.59
CA GLU A 213 0.26 2.11 11.04
C GLU A 213 -0.91 2.79 11.77
N CYS A 214 -1.92 2.05 12.17
CA CYS A 214 -3.02 2.57 12.99
C CYS A 214 -2.54 3.08 14.35
N VAL A 215 -1.66 2.33 15.02
CA VAL A 215 -1.04 2.75 16.30
C VAL A 215 -0.17 3.98 16.07
N GLY A 216 0.63 4.00 15.00
CA GLY A 216 1.43 5.17 14.62
C GLY A 216 0.57 6.43 14.43
N PHE A 217 -0.58 6.29 13.76
CA PHE A 217 -1.54 7.37 13.61
C PHE A 217 -2.10 7.86 14.96
N ALA A 218 -2.51 6.92 15.84
CA ALA A 218 -2.97 7.28 17.19
C ALA A 218 -1.91 8.02 18.00
N LEU A 219 -0.64 7.58 17.94
CA LEU A 219 0.47 8.23 18.60
C LEU A 219 0.71 9.66 18.09
N ILE A 220 0.61 9.85 16.78
CA ILE A 220 0.78 11.17 16.16
C ILE A 220 -0.35 12.11 16.60
N VAL A 221 -1.62 11.69 16.54
CA VAL A 221 -2.73 12.52 17.01
C VAL A 221 -2.58 12.88 18.49
N ASN A 222 -2.29 11.88 19.34
CA ASN A 222 -2.09 12.07 20.78
C ASN A 222 -0.75 12.81 21.09
N GLY A 223 0.08 13.07 20.10
CA GLY A 223 1.29 13.87 20.21
C GLY A 223 1.03 15.38 20.26
N PHE A 224 -0.11 15.83 19.79
CA PHE A 224 -0.50 17.24 19.85
C PHE A 224 -1.04 17.61 21.24
N PRO A 225 -0.68 18.79 21.77
CA PRO A 225 -1.15 19.24 23.08
C PRO A 225 -2.68 19.34 23.13
N GLY A 226 -3.29 18.74 24.15
CA GLY A 226 -4.76 18.79 24.35
C GLY A 226 -5.55 17.80 23.48
N GLU A 227 -4.92 17.12 22.50
CA GLU A 227 -5.61 16.19 21.65
C GLU A 227 -5.55 14.76 22.18
N HIS A 228 -6.66 14.04 22.01
CA HIS A 228 -6.74 12.63 22.42
C HIS A 228 -7.66 11.83 21.50
N ILE A 229 -7.15 10.69 21.00
CA ILE A 229 -7.94 9.72 20.27
C ILE A 229 -7.76 8.32 20.87
N ALA A 230 -8.88 7.62 21.11
CA ALA A 230 -8.84 6.22 21.51
C ALA A 230 -8.29 5.36 20.34
N LEU A 231 -7.47 4.35 20.67
CA LEU A 231 -6.85 3.48 19.66
C LEU A 231 -7.88 2.83 18.72
N GLY A 232 -9.01 2.34 19.26
CA GLY A 232 -10.07 1.74 18.45
C GLY A 232 -10.62 2.71 17.39
N LEU A 233 -10.85 3.98 17.76
CA LEU A 233 -11.31 5.01 16.83
C LEU A 233 -10.22 5.36 15.78
N ALA A 234 -8.98 5.45 16.20
CA ALA A 234 -7.86 5.66 15.29
C ALA A 234 -7.73 4.53 14.26
N MET A 235 -7.89 3.26 14.70
CA MET A 235 -7.86 2.10 13.80
C MET A 235 -8.95 2.19 12.73
N VAL A 236 -10.18 2.58 13.10
CA VAL A 236 -11.28 2.75 12.15
C VAL A 236 -11.02 3.85 11.17
N ILE A 237 -10.67 5.04 11.67
CA ILE A 237 -10.42 6.21 10.82
C ILE A 237 -9.31 5.87 9.82
N TYR A 238 -8.19 5.33 10.30
CA TYR A 238 -7.05 4.99 9.45
C TYR A 238 -7.41 3.91 8.40
N ALA A 239 -8.05 2.82 8.84
CA ALA A 239 -8.40 1.72 7.94
C ALA A 239 -9.42 2.14 6.89
N ALA A 240 -10.50 2.81 7.29
CA ALA A 240 -11.56 3.21 6.38
C ALA A 240 -11.09 4.29 5.39
N THR A 241 -10.31 5.29 5.83
CA THR A 241 -9.78 6.31 4.93
C THR A 241 -8.75 5.73 3.95
N THR A 242 -7.96 4.75 4.39
CA THR A 242 -7.03 4.02 3.51
C THR A 242 -7.79 3.17 2.48
N ILE A 243 -8.90 2.51 2.86
CA ILE A 243 -9.78 1.80 1.92
C ILE A 243 -10.39 2.79 0.91
N ALA A 244 -10.93 3.92 1.38
CA ALA A 244 -11.50 4.95 0.50
C ALA A 244 -10.47 5.47 -0.51
N GLY A 245 -9.24 5.74 -0.06
CA GLY A 245 -8.13 6.13 -0.92
C GLY A 245 -7.73 5.04 -1.92
N ALA A 246 -7.74 3.78 -1.52
CA ALA A 246 -7.45 2.66 -2.42
C ALA A 246 -8.54 2.51 -3.51
N LEU A 247 -9.81 2.66 -3.15
CA LEU A 247 -10.95 2.59 -4.06
C LEU A 247 -11.07 3.82 -4.99
N SER A 248 -10.49 4.96 -4.61
CA SER A 248 -10.48 6.16 -5.47
C SER A 248 -9.57 6.05 -6.68
N PHE A 249 -8.66 5.08 -6.71
CA PHE A 249 -7.58 4.94 -7.71
C PHE A 249 -6.71 6.20 -7.89
N LEU A 250 -6.79 7.15 -6.97
CA LEU A 250 -5.92 8.32 -6.99
C LEU A 250 -4.48 7.94 -6.60
N PRO A 251 -3.46 8.63 -7.14
CA PRO A 251 -2.07 8.39 -6.78
C PRO A 251 -1.85 8.48 -5.26
N GLY A 252 -1.45 7.38 -4.62
CA GLY A 252 -1.27 7.31 -3.16
C GLY A 252 -2.51 7.59 -2.33
N GLY A 253 -3.72 7.63 -2.94
CA GLY A 253 -4.95 8.06 -2.28
C GLY A 253 -4.95 9.54 -1.90
N LEU A 254 -4.04 10.35 -2.51
CA LEU A 254 -3.90 11.78 -2.17
C LEU A 254 -5.22 12.53 -2.34
N GLY A 255 -5.52 13.38 -1.39
CA GLY A 255 -6.76 14.15 -1.31
C GLY A 255 -7.89 13.35 -0.65
N VAL A 256 -8.23 12.15 -1.14
CA VAL A 256 -9.34 11.34 -0.57
C VAL A 256 -8.98 10.80 0.81
N THR A 257 -7.82 10.11 0.94
CA THR A 257 -7.37 9.62 2.26
C THR A 257 -7.13 10.78 3.22
N ASP A 258 -6.45 11.82 2.75
CA ASP A 258 -6.04 12.95 3.59
C ASP A 258 -7.22 13.78 4.04
N GLY A 259 -8.10 14.14 3.11
CA GLY A 259 -9.32 14.90 3.40
C GLY A 259 -10.29 14.13 4.29
N ALA A 260 -10.52 12.84 4.01
CA ALA A 260 -11.38 12.01 4.84
C ALA A 260 -10.80 11.81 6.26
N MET A 261 -9.48 11.65 6.38
CA MET A 261 -8.81 11.49 7.67
C MET A 261 -8.96 12.75 8.52
N ALA A 262 -8.64 13.92 7.96
CA ALA A 262 -8.81 15.19 8.66
C ALA A 262 -10.28 15.45 9.00
N MET A 263 -11.20 15.22 8.07
CA MET A 263 -12.64 15.41 8.29
C MET A 263 -13.16 14.52 9.45
N TRP A 264 -12.76 13.27 9.51
CA TRP A 264 -13.21 12.37 10.59
C TRP A 264 -12.55 12.64 11.92
N LEU A 265 -11.35 13.19 11.94
CA LEU A 265 -10.74 13.70 13.17
C LEU A 265 -11.52 14.90 13.74
N VAL A 266 -11.96 15.84 12.88
CA VAL A 266 -12.67 17.05 13.31
C VAL A 266 -14.14 16.77 13.64
N HIS A 267 -14.86 16.15 12.72
CA HIS A 267 -16.32 16.00 12.80
C HIS A 267 -16.76 14.66 13.40
N GLY A 268 -15.83 13.70 13.56
CA GLY A 268 -16.09 12.41 14.16
C GLY A 268 -16.08 12.45 15.69
N ALA A 269 -16.07 11.26 16.30
CA ALA A 269 -16.06 11.12 17.76
C ALA A 269 -14.77 11.64 18.44
N ALA A 270 -13.68 11.83 17.67
CA ALA A 270 -12.42 12.33 18.22
C ALA A 270 -12.46 13.82 18.57
N ARG A 271 -13.21 14.62 17.80
CA ARG A 271 -13.35 16.07 17.96
C ARG A 271 -12.03 16.83 18.10
N VAL A 272 -11.04 16.41 17.32
CA VAL A 272 -9.72 17.05 17.25
C VAL A 272 -9.85 18.44 16.64
N ASP A 273 -9.08 19.40 17.13
CA ASP A 273 -9.04 20.74 16.52
C ASP A 273 -8.66 20.66 15.04
N GLY A 274 -9.31 21.52 14.21
CA GLY A 274 -9.17 21.46 12.76
C GLY A 274 -7.72 21.59 12.27
N SER A 275 -6.94 22.46 12.91
CA SER A 275 -5.53 22.65 12.57
C SER A 275 -4.69 21.44 12.99
N SER A 276 -4.90 20.92 14.18
CA SER A 276 -4.24 19.71 14.69
C SER A 276 -4.59 18.48 13.85
N ALA A 277 -5.84 18.37 13.38
CA ALA A 277 -6.29 17.28 12.51
C ALA A 277 -5.54 17.26 11.16
N VAL A 278 -5.37 18.43 10.53
CA VAL A 278 -4.60 18.56 9.29
C VAL A 278 -3.13 18.23 9.53
N ASP A 279 -2.51 18.81 10.55
CA ASP A 279 -1.11 18.58 10.88
C ASP A 279 -0.84 17.11 11.25
N ALA A 280 -1.73 16.47 12.03
CA ALA A 280 -1.65 15.04 12.35
C ALA A 280 -1.78 14.16 11.09
N THR A 281 -2.67 14.52 10.18
CA THR A 281 -2.81 13.81 8.89
C THR A 281 -1.52 13.92 8.08
N LEU A 282 -0.94 15.10 7.96
CA LEU A 282 0.32 15.34 7.24
C LEU A 282 1.49 14.56 7.84
N LEU A 283 1.68 14.62 9.18
CA LEU A 283 2.71 13.86 9.86
C LEU A 283 2.52 12.35 9.68
N THR A 284 1.27 11.87 9.72
CA THR A 284 0.96 10.46 9.49
C THR A 284 1.36 10.05 8.07
N ARG A 285 1.02 10.84 7.05
CA ARG A 285 1.42 10.56 5.67
C ARG A 285 2.94 10.61 5.49
N LEU A 286 3.60 11.52 6.18
CA LEU A 286 5.07 11.59 6.17
C LEU A 286 5.69 10.34 6.77
N ALA A 287 5.18 9.87 7.92
CA ALA A 287 5.68 8.66 8.60
C ALA A 287 5.37 7.35 7.86
N THR A 288 4.28 7.29 7.09
CA THR A 288 3.84 6.05 6.42
C THR A 288 4.19 6.08 4.92
N LEU A 289 3.49 6.88 4.12
CA LEU A 289 3.63 6.88 2.66
C LEU A 289 4.98 7.44 2.20
N TRP A 290 5.33 8.66 2.63
CA TRP A 290 6.52 9.35 2.13
C TRP A 290 7.81 8.71 2.63
N PHE A 291 7.82 8.21 3.86
CA PHE A 291 8.93 7.44 4.40
C PHE A 291 9.16 6.14 3.60
N ALA A 292 8.08 5.41 3.26
CA ALA A 292 8.16 4.23 2.39
C ALA A 292 8.73 4.58 1.00
N VAL A 293 8.23 5.66 0.39
CA VAL A 293 8.71 6.13 -0.92
C VAL A 293 10.19 6.51 -0.86
N GLY A 294 10.61 7.25 0.16
CA GLY A 294 12.01 7.65 0.35
C GLY A 294 12.96 6.45 0.45
N LEU A 295 12.67 5.53 1.37
CA LEU A 295 13.44 4.28 1.50
C LEU A 295 13.42 3.47 0.21
N GLY A 296 12.26 3.39 -0.43
CA GLY A 296 12.07 2.70 -1.69
C GLY A 296 12.92 3.27 -2.83
N LEU A 297 13.01 4.59 -2.95
CA LEU A 297 13.83 5.26 -3.97
C LEU A 297 15.32 4.97 -3.77
N ILE A 298 15.81 4.97 -2.54
CA ILE A 298 17.20 4.61 -2.22
C ILE A 298 17.48 3.17 -2.67
N CYS A 299 16.63 2.22 -2.27
CA CYS A 299 16.78 0.82 -2.65
C CYS A 299 16.62 0.59 -4.15
N LEU A 300 15.72 1.32 -4.82
CA LEU A 300 15.56 1.28 -6.28
C LEU A 300 16.82 1.76 -7.01
N ALA A 301 17.46 2.81 -6.54
CA ALA A 301 18.72 3.28 -7.10
C ALA A 301 19.82 2.21 -7.00
N VAL A 302 19.94 1.56 -5.83
CA VAL A 302 20.88 0.45 -5.61
C VAL A 302 20.55 -0.75 -6.53
N ALA A 303 19.27 -1.17 -6.61
CA ALA A 303 18.84 -2.27 -7.46
C ALA A 303 19.14 -2.00 -8.94
N ARG A 304 18.83 -0.81 -9.44
CA ARG A 304 19.14 -0.39 -10.83
C ARG A 304 20.64 -0.37 -11.11
N ARG A 305 21.47 0.01 -10.14
CA ARG A 305 22.91 -0.05 -10.27
C ARG A 305 23.40 -1.50 -10.43
N ARG A 306 22.86 -2.44 -9.66
CA ARG A 306 23.18 -3.87 -9.77
C ARG A 306 22.78 -4.44 -11.13
N VAL A 307 21.57 -4.16 -11.61
CA VAL A 307 21.11 -4.59 -12.95
C VAL A 307 22.08 -4.09 -14.06
N ARG A 308 22.49 -2.82 -13.99
CA ARG A 308 23.43 -2.26 -14.97
C ARG A 308 24.82 -2.93 -14.95
N LEU A 309 25.28 -3.34 -13.79
CA LEU A 309 26.57 -4.05 -13.66
C LEU A 309 26.51 -5.47 -14.24
N LEU A 310 25.40 -6.19 -14.02
CA LEU A 310 25.17 -7.51 -14.60
C LEU A 310 25.08 -7.45 -16.14
N GLY A 311 24.32 -6.51 -16.70
CA GLY A 311 24.20 -6.31 -18.14
C GLY A 311 25.52 -5.92 -18.83
N ARG A 312 26.41 -5.19 -18.14
CA ARG A 312 27.76 -4.89 -18.67
C ARG A 312 28.71 -6.08 -18.58
N GLY A 313 28.50 -6.99 -17.61
CA GLY A 313 29.26 -8.24 -17.52
C GLY A 313 28.94 -9.19 -18.68
N ALA A 314 27.67 -9.32 -19.03
CA ALA A 314 27.21 -10.15 -20.17
C ALA A 314 27.67 -9.66 -21.56
N LEU A 315 28.00 -8.37 -21.70
CA LEU A 315 28.53 -7.79 -22.95
C LEU A 315 30.06 -7.90 -23.06
N ARG A 316 30.75 -8.38 -22.03
CA ARG A 316 32.22 -8.53 -21.96
C ARG A 316 32.69 -9.97 -21.95
N ALA A 317 31.79 -10.92 -21.82
CA ALA A 317 31.98 -12.37 -21.89
C ALA A 317 31.52 -12.91 -23.26
#